data_b6eedc5f0b953243461940cfa3ab8083
#
_entry.id   b6eedc5f0b953243461940cfa3ab8083
#
_cell.length_a   1.000
_cell.length_b   1.000
_cell.length_c   1.000
_cell.angle_alpha   90.00
_cell.angle_beta   90.00
_cell.angle_gamma   90.00
#
_symmetry.space_group_name_H-M   'P 1'
#
loop_
_entity.id
_entity.type
_entity.pdbx_description
1 polymer ?
#
loop_
_entity_poly.entity_id
_entity_poly.type
_entity_poly.pdbx_seq_one_letter_code
_entity_poly.pdbx_strand_id
1 'polypeptide(L)'
;MGLPASFAQQRLWFLDQLEPGTAAYNLVRAFRITGPLDVGALTSAIRAVVRRHESLRTVFESVEGEAQQIILPDIDVAVPIVTVTGHSESDREKQALHVASEEGNR
;
A
#
# COMPACT_ATOMS: atom_id res chain seq x y z
N MET A 1 -18.10 -0.47 -12.06
CA MET A 1 -18.25 -1.50 -13.09
C MET A 1 -17.23 -2.61 -12.90
N GLY A 2 -17.68 -3.85 -12.87
CA GLY A 2 -16.82 -5.01 -12.71
C GLY A 2 -16.17 -5.44 -14.02
N LEU A 3 -14.86 -5.71 -13.98
CA LEU A 3 -14.11 -6.23 -15.12
C LEU A 3 -13.46 -7.54 -14.71
N PRO A 4 -13.28 -8.48 -15.68
CA PRO A 4 -12.57 -9.72 -15.35
C PRO A 4 -11.13 -9.42 -14.95
N ALA A 5 -10.63 -10.16 -13.96
CA ALA A 5 -9.23 -10.08 -13.53
C ALA A 5 -8.33 -10.79 -14.55
N SER A 6 -7.09 -10.33 -14.69
CA SER A 6 -6.09 -11.04 -15.49
C SER A 6 -5.73 -12.38 -14.86
N PHE A 7 -5.04 -13.27 -15.59
CA PHE A 7 -4.60 -14.56 -15.02
C PHE A 7 -3.68 -14.37 -13.81
N ALA A 8 -2.75 -13.41 -13.88
CA ALA A 8 -1.85 -13.13 -12.76
C ALA A 8 -2.61 -12.60 -11.54
N GLN A 9 -3.59 -11.71 -11.76
CA GLN A 9 -4.45 -11.19 -10.71
C GLN A 9 -5.31 -12.27 -10.08
N GLN A 10 -5.89 -13.16 -10.90
CA GLN A 10 -6.67 -14.29 -10.41
C GLN A 10 -5.84 -15.22 -9.54
N ARG A 11 -4.61 -15.49 -9.93
CA ARG A 11 -3.70 -16.33 -9.16
C ARG A 11 -3.43 -15.72 -7.79
N LEU A 12 -3.06 -14.46 -7.72
CA LEU A 12 -2.78 -13.77 -6.46
C LEU A 12 -4.03 -13.67 -5.58
N TRP A 13 -5.17 -13.38 -6.18
CA TRP A 13 -6.44 -13.34 -5.46
C TRP A 13 -6.78 -14.70 -4.87
N PHE A 14 -6.62 -15.79 -5.63
CA PHE A 14 -6.87 -17.14 -5.17
C PHE A 14 -5.97 -17.51 -3.99
N LEU A 15 -4.68 -17.17 -4.08
CA LEU A 15 -3.74 -17.43 -3.00
C LEU A 15 -4.09 -16.64 -1.74
N ASP A 16 -4.57 -15.42 -1.89
CA ASP A 16 -5.05 -14.62 -0.76
C ASP A 16 -6.29 -15.23 -0.10
N GLN A 17 -7.18 -15.86 -0.90
CA GLN A 17 -8.34 -16.57 -0.35
C GLN A 17 -7.93 -17.80 0.47
N LEU A 18 -6.86 -18.48 0.08
CA LEU A 18 -6.34 -19.63 0.83
C LEU A 18 -5.69 -19.22 2.14
N GLU A 19 -5.00 -18.10 2.17
CA GLU A 19 -4.32 -17.56 3.34
C GLU A 19 -4.66 -16.08 3.52
N PRO A 20 -5.89 -15.76 3.95
CA PRO A 20 -6.31 -14.38 4.10
C PRO A 20 -5.44 -13.62 5.12
N GLY A 21 -5.13 -12.37 4.81
CA GLY A 21 -4.38 -11.51 5.72
C GLY A 21 -2.87 -11.70 5.67
N THR A 22 -2.35 -12.56 4.77
CA THR A 22 -0.91 -12.68 4.61
C THR A 22 -0.34 -11.50 3.83
N ALA A 23 0.85 -11.03 4.20
CA ALA A 23 1.59 -9.99 3.51
C ALA A 23 2.62 -10.56 2.51
N ALA A 24 2.58 -11.87 2.23
CA ALA A 24 3.61 -12.55 1.45
C ALA A 24 3.78 -11.99 0.02
N TYR A 25 2.71 -11.44 -0.55
CA TYR A 25 2.73 -10.90 -1.92
C TYR A 25 2.76 -9.38 -1.97
N ASN A 26 2.88 -8.71 -0.83
CA ASN A 26 3.01 -7.26 -0.79
C ASN A 26 4.41 -6.84 -1.25
N LEU A 27 4.45 -5.84 -2.12
CA LEU A 27 5.71 -5.21 -2.52
C LEU A 27 5.92 -3.98 -1.65
N VAL A 28 7.01 -3.98 -0.90
CA VAL A 28 7.33 -2.90 0.04
C VAL A 28 8.61 -2.21 -0.41
N ARG A 29 8.58 -0.88 -0.42
CA ARG A 29 9.75 -0.04 -0.68
C ARG A 29 9.87 0.97 0.44
N ALA A 30 11.07 1.11 0.96
CA ALA A 30 11.38 2.11 1.97
C ALA A 30 12.49 3.03 1.47
N PHE A 31 12.31 4.33 1.66
CA PHE A 31 13.28 5.33 1.23
C PHE A 31 13.67 6.21 2.40
N ARG A 32 14.96 6.51 2.50
CA ARG A 32 15.46 7.53 3.43
C ARG A 32 15.55 8.85 2.68
N ILE A 33 14.91 9.88 3.22
CA ILE A 33 14.99 11.23 2.68
C ILE A 33 15.66 12.10 3.73
N THR A 34 16.76 12.73 3.35
CA THR A 34 17.53 13.61 4.23
C THR A 34 17.21 15.06 3.89
N GLY A 35 17.00 15.88 4.92
CA GLY A 35 16.66 17.29 4.78
C GLY A 35 15.17 17.56 4.99
N PRO A 36 14.72 18.80 4.79
CA PRO A 36 13.32 19.14 5.00
C PRO A 36 12.41 18.48 3.96
N LEU A 37 11.32 17.92 4.43
CA LEU A 37 10.30 17.30 3.60
C LEU A 37 8.97 18.01 3.77
N ASP A 38 8.38 18.46 2.67
CA ASP A 38 7.03 18.99 2.67
C ASP A 38 6.03 17.82 2.58
N VAL A 39 5.50 17.40 3.72
CA VAL A 39 4.58 16.29 3.83
C VAL A 39 3.29 16.56 3.07
N GLY A 40 2.80 17.79 3.09
CA GLY A 40 1.59 18.18 2.36
C GLY A 40 1.77 18.01 0.85
N ALA A 41 2.91 18.45 0.32
CA ALA A 41 3.22 18.29 -1.10
C ALA A 41 3.36 16.83 -1.48
N LEU A 42 4.02 16.03 -0.66
CA LEU A 42 4.17 14.59 -0.89
C LEU A 42 2.81 13.89 -0.91
N THR A 43 1.97 14.17 0.07
CA THR A 43 0.62 13.58 0.16
C THR A 43 -0.22 13.97 -1.05
N SER A 44 -0.19 15.21 -1.47
CA SER A 44 -0.90 15.69 -2.66
C SER A 44 -0.41 15.00 -3.92
N ALA A 45 0.88 14.79 -4.05
CA ALA A 45 1.48 14.10 -5.19
C ALA A 45 1.04 12.63 -5.24
N ILE A 46 1.04 11.94 -4.11
CA ILE A 46 0.56 10.54 -4.03
C ILE A 46 -0.90 10.46 -4.43
N ARG A 47 -1.74 11.33 -3.92
CA ARG A 47 -3.17 11.38 -4.27
C ARG A 47 -3.39 11.64 -5.75
N ALA A 48 -2.60 12.52 -6.36
CA ALA A 48 -2.67 12.80 -7.79
C ALA A 48 -2.31 11.57 -8.63
N VAL A 49 -1.28 10.83 -8.22
CA VAL A 49 -0.88 9.58 -8.90
C VAL A 49 -1.99 8.54 -8.80
N VAL A 50 -2.61 8.38 -7.64
CA VAL A 50 -3.72 7.42 -7.43
C VAL A 50 -4.91 7.76 -8.32
N ARG A 51 -5.29 9.04 -8.44
CA ARG A 51 -6.37 9.47 -9.32
C ARG A 51 -6.07 9.20 -10.79
N ARG A 52 -4.82 9.31 -11.18
CA ARG A 52 -4.37 9.18 -12.55
C ARG A 52 -4.28 7.73 -13.01
N HIS A 53 -4.07 6.79 -12.09
CA HIS A 53 -3.84 5.38 -12.40
C HIS A 53 -4.94 4.51 -11.81
N GLU A 54 -5.78 3.97 -12.67
CA GLU A 54 -6.90 3.11 -12.26
C GLU A 54 -6.44 1.87 -11.49
N SER A 55 -5.26 1.31 -11.83
CA SER A 55 -4.72 0.15 -11.13
C SER A 55 -4.52 0.39 -9.63
N LEU A 56 -4.27 1.63 -9.23
CA LEU A 56 -4.12 2.00 -7.82
C LEU A 56 -5.47 2.21 -7.12
N ARG A 57 -6.57 2.18 -7.85
CA ARG A 57 -7.93 2.31 -7.35
C ARG A 57 -8.76 1.05 -7.59
N THR A 58 -8.09 -0.06 -7.87
CA THR A 58 -8.73 -1.31 -8.20
C THR A 58 -8.81 -2.20 -6.97
N VAL A 59 -9.99 -2.71 -6.69
CA VAL A 59 -10.24 -3.74 -5.70
C VAL A 59 -10.81 -4.98 -6.38
N PHE A 60 -10.80 -6.10 -5.70
CA PHE A 60 -11.29 -7.36 -6.26
C PHE A 60 -12.49 -7.85 -5.48
N GLU A 61 -13.49 -8.35 -6.20
CA GLU A 61 -14.65 -8.98 -5.62
C GLU A 61 -14.83 -10.36 -6.22
N SER A 62 -15.41 -11.27 -5.43
CA SER A 62 -15.85 -12.56 -5.93
C SER A 62 -17.27 -12.44 -6.48
N VAL A 63 -17.42 -12.72 -7.77
CA VAL A 63 -18.72 -12.75 -8.44
C VAL A 63 -18.87 -14.13 -9.08
N GLU A 64 -19.82 -14.90 -8.57
CA GLU A 64 -20.05 -16.27 -9.04
C GLU A 64 -18.79 -17.15 -9.00
N GLY A 65 -17.97 -16.98 -7.95
CA GLY A 65 -16.75 -17.74 -7.74
C GLY A 65 -15.54 -17.26 -8.53
N GLU A 66 -15.68 -16.18 -9.30
CA GLU A 66 -14.59 -15.62 -10.09
C GLU A 66 -14.18 -14.25 -9.56
N ALA A 67 -12.88 -13.97 -9.63
CA ALA A 67 -12.34 -12.66 -9.26
C ALA A 67 -12.65 -11.64 -10.35
N GLN A 68 -13.21 -10.50 -9.93
CA GLN A 68 -13.46 -9.36 -10.82
C GLN A 68 -12.81 -8.11 -10.28
N GLN A 69 -12.32 -7.28 -11.19
CA GLN A 69 -11.76 -5.97 -10.86
C GLN A 69 -12.88 -4.94 -10.74
N ILE A 70 -12.87 -4.22 -9.64
CA ILE A 70 -13.76 -3.08 -9.45
C ILE A 70 -12.88 -1.83 -9.36
N ILE A 71 -13.02 -0.95 -10.33
CA ILE A 71 -12.27 0.30 -10.36
C ILE A 71 -13.08 1.38 -9.65
N LEU A 72 -12.55 1.84 -8.53
CA LEU A 72 -13.21 2.88 -7.74
C LEU A 72 -12.98 4.25 -8.39
N PRO A 73 -14.00 5.14 -8.38
CA PRO A 73 -13.86 6.47 -9.01
C PRO A 73 -12.84 7.35 -8.30
N ASP A 74 -12.73 7.20 -6.99
CA ASP A 74 -11.75 7.89 -6.17
C ASP A 74 -11.57 7.12 -4.87
N ILE A 75 -10.40 7.24 -4.27
CA ILE A 75 -10.14 6.70 -2.94
C ILE A 75 -9.38 7.73 -2.12
N ASP A 76 -9.62 7.71 -0.81
CA ASP A 76 -8.89 8.55 0.12
C ASP A 76 -7.65 7.78 0.60
N VAL A 77 -6.49 8.27 0.20
CA VAL A 77 -5.22 7.64 0.55
C VAL A 77 -4.70 8.25 1.84
N ALA A 78 -4.61 7.43 2.88
CA ALA A 78 -4.04 7.86 4.14
C ALA A 78 -2.51 7.77 4.06
N VAL A 79 -1.83 8.86 4.45
CA VAL A 79 -0.37 8.90 4.58
C VAL A 79 -0.06 9.27 6.03
N PRO A 80 -0.09 8.28 6.93
CA PRO A 80 0.13 8.55 8.34
C PRO A 80 1.58 8.95 8.62
N ILE A 81 1.75 9.85 9.57
CA ILE A 81 3.06 10.29 10.03
C ILE A 81 3.30 9.67 11.39
N VAL A 82 4.40 8.95 11.52
CA VAL A 82 4.80 8.36 12.79
C VAL A 82 6.10 9.03 13.23
N THR A 83 6.05 9.68 14.39
CA THR A 83 7.26 10.29 14.95
C THR A 83 8.04 9.24 15.74
N VAL A 84 9.29 9.06 15.39
CA VAL A 84 10.19 8.18 16.13
C VAL A 84 10.99 9.00 17.14
N THR A 85 11.22 8.41 18.33
CA THR A 85 11.94 9.05 19.41
C THR A 85 13.12 8.18 19.82
N GLY A 86 14.14 8.79 20.42
CA GLY A 86 15.30 8.09 20.90
C GLY A 86 16.33 9.07 21.41
N HIS A 87 17.24 8.59 22.26
CA HIS A 87 18.30 9.43 22.85
C HIS A 87 19.46 9.69 21.90
N SER A 88 19.57 8.88 20.83
CA SER A 88 20.61 9.02 19.83
C SER A 88 20.03 8.83 18.45
N GLU A 89 20.78 9.27 17.44
CA GLU A 89 20.41 9.05 16.05
C GLU A 89 20.31 7.56 15.74
N SER A 90 21.20 6.75 16.30
CA SER A 90 21.16 5.30 16.13
C SER A 90 19.89 4.68 16.68
N ASP A 91 19.42 5.12 17.85
CA ASP A 91 18.18 4.64 18.44
C ASP A 91 16.97 5.01 17.58
N ARG A 92 16.92 6.24 17.09
CA ARG A 92 15.84 6.70 16.22
C ARG A 92 15.81 5.91 14.91
N GLU A 93 16.97 5.60 14.36
CA GLU A 93 17.08 4.83 13.12
C GLU A 93 16.57 3.39 13.32
N LYS A 94 16.93 2.75 14.42
CA LYS A 94 16.42 1.41 14.75
C LYS A 94 14.90 1.40 14.88
N GLN A 95 14.36 2.40 15.55
CA GLN A 95 12.91 2.52 15.73
C GLN A 95 12.20 2.75 14.38
N ALA A 96 12.77 3.58 13.52
CA ALA A 96 12.22 3.82 12.18
C ALA A 96 12.21 2.55 11.35
N LEU A 97 13.28 1.76 11.39
CA LEU A 97 13.34 0.48 10.69
C LEU A 97 12.30 -0.51 11.22
N HIS A 98 12.08 -0.52 12.53
CA HIS A 98 11.07 -1.38 13.15
C HIS A 98 9.67 -1.01 12.67
N VAL A 99 9.33 0.28 12.67
CA VAL A 99 8.03 0.77 12.19
C VAL A 99 7.83 0.42 10.71
N ALA A 100 8.86 0.62 9.90
CA ALA A 100 8.79 0.28 8.47
C ALA A 100 8.59 -1.21 8.25
N SER A 101 9.26 -2.04 9.05
CA SER A 101 9.11 -3.49 8.97
C SER A 101 7.70 -3.95 9.34
N GLU A 102 7.12 -3.38 10.40
CA GLU A 102 5.74 -3.69 10.79
C GLU A 102 4.74 -3.30 9.70
N GLU A 103 4.93 -2.14 9.08
CA GLU A 103 4.07 -1.68 7.99
C GLU A 103 4.12 -2.64 6.79
N GLY A 104 5.29 -3.17 6.47
CA GLY A 104 5.45 -4.14 5.40
C GLY A 104 4.74 -5.46 5.65
N ASN A 105 4.41 -5.77 6.89
CA ASN A 105 3.76 -7.02 7.28
C ASN A 105 2.26 -6.87 7.57
N ARG A 106 1.71 -5.72 7.25
CA ARG A 106 0.27 -5.45 7.45
C ARG A 106 -0.59 -5.97 6.33
#